data_bd403f1ea3b9662919768ef64241e7d4
#
_entry.id   bd403f1ea3b9662919768ef64241e7d4
#
_cell.length_a   1.000
_cell.length_b   1.000
_cell.length_c   1.000
_cell.angle_alpha   90.00
_cell.angle_beta   90.00
_cell.angle_gamma   90.00
#
_symmetry.space_group_name_H-M   'P 1'
#
loop_
_entity.id
_entity.type
_entity.pdbx_description
1 polymer ?
#
loop_
_entity_poly.entity_id
_entity_poly.type
_entity_poly.pdbx_seq_one_letter_code
_entity_poly.pdbx_strand_id
1 'polypeptide(L)'
;ITGFTKEDYRQYAPDLLITVGQNVVSKRVKQFLRNAHPKQHWHLDEVWQPDTYFALTQKIEIKPELFFSKLLNFATLEPKPFYNLWDVLRGKKDLKHEQYLNLIEFSDFYLFNKVSQSIPENYNVHFSNSSAIRYAQLFDFGKRRIYCNRGTSGIDGSTSTAMGFA
;
A
#
# COMPACT_ATOMS: atom_id res chain seq x y z
N ILE A 1 9.79 0.38 6.47
CA ILE A 1 10.84 -0.14 5.55
C ILE A 1 11.99 0.87 5.42
N THR A 2 11.73 2.17 5.59
CA THR A 2 12.82 3.18 5.63
C THR A 2 13.76 2.89 6.78
N GLY A 3 15.06 2.80 6.49
CA GLY A 3 16.08 2.51 7.48
C GLY A 3 16.26 1.03 7.80
N PHE A 4 15.71 0.12 7.00
CA PHE A 4 15.97 -1.30 7.14
C PHE A 4 17.44 -1.62 6.85
N THR A 5 18.04 -2.41 7.75
CA THR A 5 19.33 -3.05 7.59
C THR A 5 19.22 -4.31 6.73
N LYS A 6 20.35 -4.94 6.39
CA LYS A 6 20.32 -6.25 5.70
C LYS A 6 19.66 -7.34 6.55
N GLU A 7 19.79 -7.26 7.87
CA GLU A 7 19.17 -8.21 8.80
C GLU A 7 17.66 -8.01 8.85
N ASP A 8 17.20 -6.75 8.89
CA ASP A 8 15.78 -6.43 8.81
C ASP A 8 15.14 -6.98 7.52
N TYR A 9 15.85 -6.88 6.38
CA TYR A 9 15.34 -7.45 5.12
C TYR A 9 15.08 -8.95 5.20
N ARG A 10 15.92 -9.70 5.91
CA ARG A 10 15.71 -11.15 6.12
C ARG A 10 14.59 -11.44 7.09
N GLN A 11 14.58 -10.72 8.21
CA GLN A 11 13.61 -10.93 9.29
C GLN A 11 12.17 -10.63 8.86
N TYR A 12 11.98 -9.58 8.05
CA TYR A 12 10.67 -9.12 7.58
C TYR A 12 10.27 -9.67 6.21
N ALA A 13 11.09 -10.52 5.59
CA ALA A 13 10.78 -11.13 4.31
C ALA A 13 9.60 -12.12 4.43
N PRO A 14 8.58 -12.05 3.55
CA PRO A 14 7.51 -13.04 3.53
C PRO A 14 7.98 -14.32 2.82
N ASP A 15 7.56 -15.48 3.30
CA ASP A 15 7.69 -16.74 2.54
C ASP A 15 6.70 -16.79 1.37
N LEU A 16 5.47 -16.33 1.61
CA LEU A 16 4.41 -16.19 0.61
C LEU A 16 4.03 -14.73 0.46
N LEU A 17 4.16 -14.21 -0.76
CA LEU A 17 3.66 -12.90 -1.16
C LEU A 17 2.38 -13.07 -1.99
N ILE A 18 1.28 -12.50 -1.55
CA ILE A 18 0.05 -12.41 -2.34
C ILE A 18 -0.14 -10.95 -2.77
N THR A 19 -0.27 -10.73 -4.07
CA THR A 19 -0.52 -9.39 -4.62
C THR A 19 -1.82 -9.35 -5.38
N VAL A 20 -2.50 -8.20 -5.33
CA VAL A 20 -3.77 -7.96 -6.00
C VAL A 20 -3.73 -6.60 -6.71
N GLY A 21 -4.44 -6.49 -7.81
CA GLY A 21 -4.51 -5.25 -8.57
C GLY A 21 -3.20 -4.85 -9.24
N GLN A 22 -3.03 -3.57 -9.51
CA GLN A 22 -1.96 -3.13 -10.40
C GLN A 22 -0.69 -2.67 -9.67
N ASN A 23 -0.41 -1.39 -9.65
CA ASN A 23 0.90 -0.88 -9.24
C ASN A 23 0.94 -0.38 -7.80
N VAL A 24 1.84 -0.94 -6.99
CA VAL A 24 2.19 -0.36 -5.70
C VAL A 24 2.91 0.97 -5.91
N VAL A 25 2.45 2.02 -5.23
CA VAL A 25 3.01 3.39 -5.35
C VAL A 25 4.43 3.46 -4.79
N SER A 26 4.65 2.87 -3.62
CA SER A 26 5.92 2.97 -2.90
C SER A 26 7.07 2.26 -3.61
N LYS A 27 8.05 3.03 -4.07
CA LYS A 27 9.31 2.48 -4.62
C LYS A 27 10.08 1.66 -3.58
N ARG A 28 10.01 2.03 -2.30
CA ARG A 28 10.70 1.34 -1.21
C ARG A 28 10.08 -0.02 -0.91
N VAL A 29 8.75 -0.12 -0.94
CA VAL A 29 8.05 -1.41 -0.81
C VAL A 29 8.41 -2.31 -1.98
N LYS A 30 8.40 -1.80 -3.22
CA LYS A 30 8.82 -2.58 -4.39
C LYS A 30 10.25 -3.10 -4.26
N GLN A 31 11.17 -2.24 -3.87
CA GLN A 31 12.56 -2.65 -3.66
C GLN A 31 12.72 -3.68 -2.53
N PHE A 32 12.01 -3.49 -1.42
CA PHE A 32 12.00 -4.45 -0.32
C PHE A 32 11.53 -5.83 -0.81
N LEU A 33 10.38 -5.90 -1.48
CA LEU A 33 9.82 -7.17 -1.95
C LEU A 33 10.69 -7.85 -3.01
N ARG A 34 11.35 -7.08 -3.89
CA ARG A 34 12.34 -7.62 -4.83
C ARG A 34 13.56 -8.23 -4.13
N ASN A 35 14.05 -7.58 -3.08
CA ASN A 35 15.20 -8.05 -2.32
C ASN A 35 14.84 -9.16 -1.32
N ALA A 36 13.58 -9.28 -0.93
CA ALA A 36 13.10 -10.30 -0.02
C ALA A 36 13.10 -11.71 -0.66
N HIS A 37 12.99 -11.79 -1.99
CA HIS A 37 12.91 -13.04 -2.74
C HIS A 37 11.96 -14.06 -2.11
N PRO A 38 10.64 -13.77 -2.02
CA PRO A 38 9.68 -14.68 -1.42
C PRO A 38 9.74 -16.05 -2.09
N LYS A 39 9.57 -17.13 -1.33
CA LYS A 39 9.57 -18.50 -1.87
C LYS A 39 8.43 -18.72 -2.83
N GLN A 40 7.30 -18.04 -2.59
CA GLN A 40 6.15 -18.05 -3.47
C GLN A 40 5.59 -16.64 -3.61
N HIS A 41 5.22 -16.28 -4.83
CA HIS A 41 4.50 -15.06 -5.13
C HIS A 41 3.27 -15.40 -5.99
N TRP A 42 2.09 -15.16 -5.43
CA TRP A 42 0.82 -15.33 -6.12
C TRP A 42 0.25 -13.97 -6.48
N HIS A 43 -0.15 -13.82 -7.74
CA HIS A 43 -0.85 -12.63 -8.18
C HIS A 43 -2.28 -12.96 -8.55
N LEU A 44 -3.24 -12.22 -7.96
CA LEU A 44 -4.67 -12.39 -8.16
C LEU A 44 -5.18 -11.25 -9.04
N ASP A 45 -5.55 -11.56 -10.27
CA ASP A 45 -6.19 -10.62 -11.20
C ASP A 45 -6.78 -11.43 -12.37
N GLU A 46 -7.93 -11.00 -12.90
CA GLU A 46 -8.58 -11.68 -14.02
C GLU A 46 -7.95 -11.35 -15.38
N VAL A 47 -7.23 -10.24 -15.49
CA VAL A 47 -6.80 -9.69 -16.78
C VAL A 47 -5.29 -9.48 -16.86
N TRP A 48 -4.68 -8.85 -15.85
CA TRP A 48 -3.30 -8.41 -15.93
C TRP A 48 -2.46 -8.85 -14.73
N GLN A 49 -1.48 -9.67 -15.00
CA GLN A 49 -0.70 -10.37 -13.98
C GLN A 49 0.81 -10.15 -14.16
N PRO A 50 1.32 -8.93 -13.88
CA PRO A 50 2.73 -8.60 -14.06
C PRO A 50 3.60 -9.19 -12.96
N ASP A 51 4.80 -9.63 -13.32
CA ASP A 51 5.83 -9.95 -12.33
C ASP A 51 6.61 -8.70 -11.91
N THR A 52 5.99 -7.87 -11.08
CA THR A 52 6.59 -6.61 -10.59
C THR A 52 7.78 -6.85 -9.66
N TYR A 53 7.85 -8.00 -9.01
CA TYR A 53 8.84 -8.28 -7.96
C TYR A 53 9.89 -9.32 -8.37
N PHE A 54 9.84 -9.83 -9.60
CA PHE A 54 10.74 -10.85 -10.14
C PHE A 54 10.74 -12.15 -9.32
N ALA A 55 9.59 -12.52 -8.81
CA ALA A 55 9.41 -13.69 -7.96
C ALA A 55 8.05 -14.41 -8.20
N LEU A 56 7.34 -14.05 -9.28
CA LEU A 56 6.00 -14.59 -9.55
C LEU A 56 6.06 -16.09 -9.83
N THR A 57 5.39 -16.86 -8.96
CA THR A 57 5.29 -18.32 -9.09
C THR A 57 3.94 -18.78 -9.58
N GLN A 58 2.86 -18.04 -9.28
CA GLN A 58 1.51 -18.38 -9.71
C GLN A 58 0.70 -17.16 -10.13
N LYS A 59 0.02 -17.31 -11.26
CA LYS A 59 -1.01 -16.40 -11.75
C LYS A 59 -2.36 -17.04 -11.48
N ILE A 60 -3.21 -16.37 -10.71
CA ILE A 60 -4.51 -16.89 -10.30
C ILE A 60 -5.58 -15.97 -10.87
N GLU A 61 -6.26 -16.43 -11.91
CA GLU A 61 -7.32 -15.71 -12.61
C GLU A 61 -8.63 -15.78 -11.82
N ILE A 62 -8.71 -14.95 -10.77
CA ILE A 62 -9.87 -14.88 -9.88
C ILE A 62 -10.00 -13.46 -9.30
N LYS A 63 -11.24 -13.06 -9.03
CA LYS A 63 -11.49 -11.84 -8.25
C LYS A 63 -10.93 -12.00 -6.84
N PRO A 64 -10.16 -11.02 -6.33
CA PRO A 64 -9.57 -11.10 -5.00
C PRO A 64 -10.59 -11.39 -3.90
N GLU A 65 -11.76 -10.78 -3.98
CA GLU A 65 -12.83 -10.97 -2.98
C GLU A 65 -13.29 -12.43 -2.92
N LEU A 66 -13.42 -13.07 -4.07
CA LEU A 66 -13.82 -14.48 -4.15
C LEU A 66 -12.71 -15.40 -3.65
N PHE A 67 -11.46 -15.10 -3.97
CA PHE A 67 -10.31 -15.85 -3.45
C PHE A 67 -10.26 -15.81 -1.94
N PHE A 68 -10.30 -14.61 -1.35
CA PHE A 68 -10.19 -14.46 0.11
C PHE A 68 -11.43 -15.00 0.83
N SER A 69 -12.63 -14.87 0.28
CA SER A 69 -13.84 -15.46 0.88
C SER A 69 -13.74 -16.99 0.96
N LYS A 70 -13.20 -17.62 -0.08
CA LYS A 70 -12.95 -19.06 -0.05
C LYS A 70 -11.83 -19.46 0.91
N LEU A 71 -10.72 -18.69 0.89
CA LEU A 71 -9.57 -18.97 1.76
C LEU A 71 -9.97 -18.92 3.24
N LEU A 72 -10.81 -17.98 3.64
CA LEU A 72 -11.27 -17.84 5.02
C LEU A 72 -12.08 -19.05 5.51
N ASN A 73 -12.72 -19.81 4.61
CA ASN A 73 -13.44 -21.03 4.99
C ASN A 73 -12.49 -22.18 5.36
N PHE A 74 -11.21 -22.12 4.97
CA PHE A 74 -10.22 -23.17 5.21
C PHE A 74 -9.11 -22.74 6.18
N ALA A 75 -9.01 -21.45 6.48
CA ALA A 75 -7.94 -20.91 7.29
C ALA A 75 -8.35 -20.82 8.76
N THR A 76 -7.62 -21.49 9.63
CA THR A 76 -7.59 -21.17 11.06
C THR A 76 -6.71 -19.93 11.24
N LEU A 77 -7.34 -18.80 11.56
CA LEU A 77 -6.64 -17.54 11.77
C LEU A 77 -6.10 -17.48 13.21
N GLU A 78 -4.94 -18.06 13.44
CA GLU A 78 -4.21 -17.85 14.69
C GLU A 78 -3.15 -16.76 14.48
N PRO A 79 -2.95 -15.86 15.48
CA PRO A 79 -1.88 -14.88 15.44
C PRO A 79 -0.54 -15.59 15.30
N LYS A 80 0.18 -15.34 14.23
CA LYS A 80 1.48 -15.97 13.97
C LYS A 80 2.63 -15.00 14.29
N PRO A 81 3.82 -15.52 14.62
CA PRO A 81 4.98 -14.69 14.96
C PRO A 81 5.29 -13.61 13.91
N PHE A 82 5.10 -13.92 12.63
CA PHE A 82 5.31 -12.97 11.54
C PHE A 82 4.36 -11.75 11.59
N TYR A 83 3.09 -11.97 11.90
CA TYR A 83 2.13 -10.88 12.10
C TYR A 83 2.57 -9.97 13.27
N ASN A 84 2.90 -10.58 14.41
CA ASN A 84 3.31 -9.83 15.61
C ASN A 84 4.58 -9.01 15.35
N LEU A 85 5.52 -9.55 14.58
CA LEU A 85 6.73 -8.85 14.17
C LEU A 85 6.42 -7.55 13.41
N TRP A 86 5.55 -7.62 12.42
CA TRP A 86 5.11 -6.46 11.66
C TRP A 86 4.27 -5.49 12.48
N ASP A 87 3.42 -6.00 13.36
CA ASP A 87 2.56 -5.19 14.23
C ASP A 87 3.38 -4.34 15.21
N VAL A 88 4.39 -4.94 15.84
CA VAL A 88 5.34 -4.21 16.71
C VAL A 88 6.10 -3.12 15.92
N LEU A 89 6.53 -3.43 14.71
CA LEU A 89 7.19 -2.43 13.86
C LEU A 89 6.24 -1.29 13.49
N ARG A 90 4.99 -1.62 13.14
CA ARG A 90 3.94 -0.65 12.84
C ARG A 90 3.76 0.31 14.01
N GLY A 91 3.50 -0.18 15.21
CA GLY A 91 3.30 0.65 16.40
C GLY A 91 4.46 1.60 16.68
N LYS A 92 5.71 1.10 16.53
CA LYS A 92 6.90 1.97 16.66
C LYS A 92 6.96 3.07 15.59
N LYS A 93 6.50 2.79 14.37
CA LYS A 93 6.49 3.79 13.27
C LYS A 93 5.37 4.79 13.43
N ASP A 94 4.20 4.35 13.87
CA ASP A 94 3.05 5.21 14.12
C ASP A 94 3.37 6.22 15.23
N LEU A 95 3.97 5.76 16.34
CA LEU A 95 4.43 6.66 17.41
C LEU A 95 5.42 7.72 16.92
N LYS A 96 6.40 7.33 16.11
CA LYS A 96 7.36 8.28 15.53
C LYS A 96 6.69 9.24 14.54
N HIS A 97 5.70 8.78 13.80
CA HIS A 97 4.93 9.61 12.88
C HIS A 97 4.14 10.69 13.65
N GLU A 98 3.45 10.30 14.71
CA GLU A 98 2.72 11.24 15.58
C GLU A 98 3.66 12.26 16.24
N GLN A 99 4.79 11.81 16.79
CA GLN A 99 5.80 12.71 17.35
C GLN A 99 6.29 13.73 16.31
N TYR A 100 6.56 13.28 15.08
CA TYR A 100 6.98 14.15 14.00
C TYR A 100 5.90 15.17 13.62
N LEU A 101 4.63 14.76 13.52
CA LEU A 101 3.51 15.64 13.20
C LEU A 101 3.30 16.75 14.25
N ASN A 102 3.63 16.50 15.51
CA ASN A 102 3.53 17.48 16.58
C ASN A 102 4.66 18.56 16.55
N LEU A 103 5.76 18.25 15.85
CA LEU A 103 6.94 19.13 15.78
C LEU A 103 7.11 19.82 14.44
N ILE A 104 6.39 19.35 13.40
CA ILE A 104 6.59 19.84 12.04
C ILE A 104 5.99 21.24 11.87
N GLU A 105 6.76 22.11 11.24
CA GLU A 105 6.30 23.43 10.79
C GLU A 105 5.34 23.30 9.59
N PHE A 106 4.71 24.41 9.20
CA PHE A 106 3.83 24.46 8.04
C PHE A 106 4.57 23.98 6.77
N SER A 107 4.04 22.96 6.15
CA SER A 107 4.62 22.29 4.99
C SER A 107 3.54 21.51 4.24
N ASP A 108 3.86 21.01 3.04
CA ASP A 108 2.97 20.11 2.30
C ASP A 108 2.56 18.90 3.15
N PHE A 109 3.50 18.35 3.91
CA PHE A 109 3.21 17.20 4.77
C PHE A 109 2.23 17.54 5.90
N TYR A 110 2.41 18.69 6.55
CA TYR A 110 1.46 19.21 7.53
C TYR A 110 0.08 19.42 6.91
N LEU A 111 0.03 20.03 5.72
CA LEU A 111 -1.22 20.27 5.01
C LEU A 111 -1.95 18.97 4.68
N PHE A 112 -1.24 17.94 4.21
CA PHE A 112 -1.84 16.63 3.95
C PHE A 112 -2.44 16.00 5.21
N ASN A 113 -1.80 16.14 6.36
CA ASN A 113 -2.36 15.70 7.65
C ASN A 113 -3.70 16.40 7.94
N LYS A 114 -3.75 17.73 7.78
CA LYS A 114 -4.99 18.49 8.02
C LYS A 114 -6.09 18.13 7.02
N VAL A 115 -5.75 18.02 5.74
CA VAL A 115 -6.69 17.67 4.68
C VAL A 115 -7.27 16.26 4.91
N SER A 116 -6.43 15.27 5.27
CA SER A 116 -6.92 13.90 5.53
C SER A 116 -7.97 13.82 6.63
N GLN A 117 -7.85 14.70 7.63
CA GLN A 117 -8.79 14.78 8.76
C GLN A 117 -10.06 15.58 8.44
N SER A 118 -9.99 16.49 7.46
CA SER A 118 -11.05 17.47 7.18
C SER A 118 -12.05 17.03 6.10
N ILE A 119 -11.66 16.12 5.21
CA ILE A 119 -12.55 15.64 4.13
C ILE A 119 -13.69 14.81 4.75
N PRO A 120 -14.98 15.06 4.40
CA PRO A 120 -16.10 14.23 4.84
C PRO A 120 -15.98 12.76 4.36
N GLU A 121 -16.44 11.81 5.15
CA GLU A 121 -16.28 10.37 4.85
C GLU A 121 -17.00 9.88 3.60
N ASN A 122 -18.05 10.58 3.19
CA ASN A 122 -18.83 10.24 1.99
C ASN A 122 -18.24 10.79 0.69
N TYR A 123 -17.10 11.48 0.73
CA TYR A 123 -16.46 12.04 -0.45
C TYR A 123 -15.54 11.03 -1.14
N ASN A 124 -15.52 11.07 -2.47
CA ASN A 124 -14.48 10.44 -3.26
C ASN A 124 -13.26 11.35 -3.31
N VAL A 125 -12.08 10.79 -3.15
CA VAL A 125 -10.82 11.55 -3.13
C VAL A 125 -9.96 11.14 -4.31
N HIS A 126 -9.64 12.10 -5.17
CA HIS A 126 -8.74 11.89 -6.30
C HIS A 126 -7.38 12.50 -6.02
N PHE A 127 -6.34 11.68 -6.01
CA PHE A 127 -4.97 12.15 -5.87
C PHE A 127 -4.28 12.23 -7.22
N SER A 128 -3.60 13.32 -7.44
CA SER A 128 -2.65 13.43 -8.55
C SER A 128 -1.39 12.59 -8.24
N ASN A 129 -0.65 12.27 -9.28
CA ASN A 129 0.62 11.56 -9.14
C ASN A 129 1.71 12.43 -8.50
N SER A 130 2.95 11.93 -8.44
CA SER A 130 4.12 12.57 -7.85
C SER A 130 4.03 12.75 -6.32
N SER A 131 4.19 13.95 -5.79
CA SER A 131 4.23 14.21 -4.35
C SER A 131 2.89 13.96 -3.68
N ALA A 132 1.77 14.33 -4.33
CA ALA A 132 0.43 14.19 -3.77
C ALA A 132 0.14 12.75 -3.33
N ILE A 133 0.23 11.78 -4.23
CA ILE A 133 -0.04 10.38 -3.86
C ILE A 133 1.01 9.81 -2.90
N ARG A 134 2.24 10.33 -2.92
CA ARG A 134 3.29 9.88 -1.98
C ARG A 134 3.02 10.34 -0.56
N TYR A 135 2.57 11.57 -0.37
CA TYR A 135 2.13 12.05 0.94
C TYR A 135 0.86 11.35 1.39
N ALA A 136 -0.13 11.19 0.50
CA ALA A 136 -1.39 10.51 0.83
C ALA A 136 -1.20 9.12 1.44
N GLN A 137 -0.19 8.36 1.01
CA GLN A 137 0.10 7.02 1.58
C GLN A 137 0.50 7.03 3.05
N LEU A 138 0.83 8.19 3.61
CA LEU A 138 1.33 8.33 4.98
C LEU A 138 0.23 8.75 5.95
N PHE A 139 -0.99 8.94 5.47
CA PHE A 139 -2.15 9.36 6.27
C PHE A 139 -3.32 8.41 6.07
N ASP A 140 -4.13 8.29 7.12
CA ASP A 140 -5.38 7.53 7.04
C ASP A 140 -6.51 8.41 6.48
N PHE A 141 -7.14 7.94 5.43
CA PHE A 141 -8.32 8.55 4.83
C PHE A 141 -9.62 7.81 5.21
N GLY A 142 -9.56 6.89 6.17
CA GLY A 142 -10.70 6.16 6.68
C GLY A 142 -11.42 5.36 5.59
N LYS A 143 -12.76 5.46 5.54
CA LYS A 143 -13.61 4.73 4.59
C LYS A 143 -13.75 5.41 3.22
N ARG A 144 -13.09 6.53 2.98
CA ARG A 144 -13.19 7.28 1.73
C ARG A 144 -12.66 6.47 0.56
N ARG A 145 -13.33 6.55 -0.57
CA ARG A 145 -12.84 5.95 -1.81
C ARG A 145 -11.73 6.79 -2.40
N ILE A 146 -10.59 6.19 -2.64
CA ILE A 146 -9.39 6.86 -3.15
C ILE A 146 -9.12 6.44 -4.58
N TYR A 147 -8.90 7.41 -5.44
CA TYR A 147 -8.59 7.21 -6.85
C TYR A 147 -7.29 7.92 -7.22
N CYS A 148 -6.56 7.36 -8.16
CA CYS A 148 -5.35 7.96 -8.71
C CYS A 148 -5.03 7.36 -10.09
N ASN A 149 -4.56 8.19 -11.02
CA ASN A 149 -4.19 7.76 -12.37
C ASN A 149 -2.84 7.01 -12.33
N ARG A 150 -2.86 5.70 -11.99
CA ARG A 150 -1.63 4.92 -11.75
C ARG A 150 -1.18 4.09 -12.95
N GLY A 151 -1.90 4.03 -14.05
CA GLY A 151 -1.52 3.26 -15.24
C GLY A 151 -0.12 3.63 -15.74
N THR A 152 0.04 4.84 -16.23
CA THR A 152 1.34 5.39 -16.70
C THR A 152 2.06 6.21 -15.63
N SER A 153 1.37 6.58 -14.54
CA SER A 153 1.88 7.46 -13.49
C SER A 153 2.24 8.88 -13.97
N GLY A 154 1.66 9.32 -15.08
CA GLY A 154 1.80 10.68 -15.59
C GLY A 154 1.13 11.70 -14.66
N ILE A 155 1.58 12.94 -14.70
CA ILE A 155 1.01 14.05 -13.91
C ILE A 155 -0.11 14.77 -14.65
N ASP A 156 -0.16 14.62 -15.96
CA ASP A 156 -1.20 15.22 -16.80
C ASP A 156 -2.54 14.49 -16.65
N GLY A 157 -3.62 15.19 -16.86
CA GLY A 157 -4.96 14.63 -16.90
C GLY A 157 -5.57 14.27 -15.53
N SER A 158 -4.86 14.45 -14.41
CA SER A 158 -5.41 14.09 -13.09
C SER A 158 -6.65 14.90 -12.74
N THR A 159 -6.64 16.20 -13.01
CA THR A 159 -7.79 17.09 -12.76
C THR A 159 -8.96 16.77 -13.70
N SER A 160 -8.70 16.60 -15.00
CA SER A 160 -9.76 16.27 -15.96
C SER A 160 -10.38 14.90 -15.70
N THR A 161 -9.58 13.91 -15.26
CA THR A 161 -10.12 12.62 -14.83
C THR A 161 -11.03 12.76 -13.61
N ALA A 162 -10.63 13.55 -12.62
CA ALA A 162 -11.45 13.79 -11.43
C ALA A 162 -12.75 14.50 -11.78
N MET A 163 -12.71 15.51 -12.65
CA MET A 163 -13.88 16.23 -13.12
C MET A 163 -14.83 15.35 -13.95
N GLY A 164 -14.29 14.46 -14.78
CA GLY A 164 -15.11 13.52 -15.55
C GLY A 164 -15.69 12.37 -14.74
N PHE A 165 -15.18 12.15 -13.52
CA PHE A 165 -15.69 11.16 -12.59
C PHE A 165 -16.83 11.72 -11.71
N ALA A 166 -16.83 13.03 -11.43
CA ALA A 166 -17.81 13.70 -10.57
C ALA A 166 -19.17 13.84 -11.27
#